data_45004450b1318de5c7e2457903085fd3
#
_entry.id   45004450b1318de5c7e2457903085fd3
#
_cell.length_a   1.000
_cell.length_b   1.000
_cell.length_c   1.000
_cell.angle_alpha   90.00
_cell.angle_beta   90.00
_cell.angle_gamma   90.00
#
_symmetry.space_group_name_H-M   'P 1'
#
loop_
_entity.id
_entity.type
_entity.pdbx_description
1 polymer ?
#
loop_
_entity_poly.entity_id
_entity_poly.type
_entity_poly.pdbx_seq_one_letter_code
_entity_poly.pdbx_strand_id
1 'polypeptide(L)'
;MQTEELARQYRKYRNALKILTLVLIISVGFGIFYWQVTAAKAEVVETWGMADAKEININSKVAGRVVKLFVDEGVHVEKGQLIAKIDSDTQEPQQRSAQANLAAQYAQLQQVIISSRNLEETLNASLRAALAHEAQAQTALDLAAKDAARYRELLAAEAIPAQTYDTYQSKLENAQAVFAAAQAEVESARANLLKNDENKALELAAREQAAALQGQLDAVNVMLGETEIFAPFAGVVTKKFAEEGMLISTSVPLYSLQDINDNWIDFKVDETALKNFSLGESITLEGRDGSTKIFGTVESIRRKADFATQKATSERGDPDIIAFNVKIRTNNPGVWPGMRFRILR
;
A
#
# COMPACT_ATOMS: atom_id res chain seq x y z
N MET A 1 15.57 62.04 -95.75
CA MET A 1 14.51 61.08 -95.35
C MET A 1 14.98 59.93 -94.44
N GLN A 2 16.24 59.44 -94.54
CA GLN A 2 16.70 58.33 -93.62
C GLN A 2 17.00 58.69 -92.17
N THR A 3 17.31 59.92 -91.86
CA THR A 3 17.65 60.37 -90.48
C THR A 3 16.42 60.57 -89.56
N GLU A 4 15.24 60.82 -90.12
CA GLU A 4 13.98 60.95 -89.36
C GLU A 4 13.35 59.61 -88.95
N GLU A 5 13.51 58.59 -89.80
CA GLU A 5 13.03 57.22 -89.50
C GLU A 5 13.85 56.56 -88.35
N LEU A 6 15.18 56.72 -88.34
CA LEU A 6 16.05 56.26 -87.28
C LEU A 6 15.75 56.96 -85.92
N ALA A 7 15.45 58.24 -86.00
CA ALA A 7 15.11 58.98 -84.75
C ALA A 7 13.70 58.54 -84.18
N ARG A 8 12.75 58.14 -85.04
CA ARG A 8 11.46 57.57 -84.63
C ARG A 8 11.61 56.16 -84.03
N GLN A 9 12.47 55.31 -84.61
CA GLN A 9 12.80 54.02 -84.09
C GLN A 9 13.51 54.12 -82.73
N TYR A 10 14.50 54.98 -82.56
CA TYR A 10 15.21 55.20 -81.30
C TYR A 10 14.25 55.69 -80.19
N ARG A 11 13.34 56.55 -80.53
CA ARG A 11 12.35 57.04 -79.55
C ARG A 11 11.37 55.93 -79.10
N LYS A 12 10.98 55.00 -80.03
CA LYS A 12 10.14 53.85 -79.70
C LYS A 12 10.88 52.85 -78.82
N TYR A 13 12.16 52.53 -79.11
CA TYR A 13 12.97 51.65 -78.29
C TYR A 13 13.25 52.23 -76.89
N ARG A 14 13.47 53.54 -76.82
CA ARG A 14 13.70 54.21 -75.50
C ARG A 14 12.42 54.23 -74.63
N ASN A 15 11.28 54.39 -75.24
CA ASN A 15 10.01 54.32 -74.52
C ASN A 15 9.61 52.88 -74.14
N ALA A 16 9.91 51.89 -74.99
CA ALA A 16 9.73 50.48 -74.66
C ALA A 16 10.64 50.06 -73.53
N LEU A 17 11.92 50.53 -73.50
CA LEU A 17 12.90 50.26 -72.42
C LEU A 17 12.42 50.86 -71.08
N LYS A 18 11.90 52.11 -71.10
CA LYS A 18 11.32 52.76 -69.91
C LYS A 18 10.10 52.03 -69.35
N ILE A 19 9.27 51.49 -70.21
CA ILE A 19 8.10 50.69 -69.81
C ILE A 19 8.56 49.35 -69.23
N LEU A 20 9.57 48.70 -69.82
CA LEU A 20 10.16 47.42 -69.30
C LEU A 20 10.79 47.63 -67.92
N THR A 21 11.55 48.73 -67.72
CA THR A 21 12.15 49.04 -66.44
C THR A 21 11.10 49.37 -65.35
N LEU A 22 10.05 50.05 -65.74
CA LEU A 22 8.91 50.38 -64.81
C LEU A 22 8.18 49.09 -64.39
N VAL A 23 7.92 48.17 -65.32
CA VAL A 23 7.31 46.87 -65.01
C VAL A 23 8.19 46.02 -64.11
N LEU A 24 9.53 46.04 -64.35
CA LEU A 24 10.49 45.29 -63.49
C LEU A 24 10.52 45.89 -62.05
N ILE A 25 10.50 47.20 -61.91
CA ILE A 25 10.46 47.84 -60.56
C ILE A 25 9.15 47.51 -59.83
N ILE A 26 8.02 47.52 -60.55
CA ILE A 26 6.72 47.17 -59.96
C ILE A 26 6.68 45.69 -59.57
N SER A 27 7.23 44.75 -60.40
CA SER A 27 7.27 43.30 -60.07
C SER A 27 8.20 43.01 -58.88
N VAL A 28 9.35 43.67 -58.78
CA VAL A 28 10.27 43.55 -57.62
C VAL A 28 9.62 44.15 -56.35
N GLY A 29 8.98 45.33 -56.49
CA GLY A 29 8.26 45.95 -55.37
C GLY A 29 7.09 45.07 -54.89
N PHE A 30 6.34 44.46 -55.80
CA PHE A 30 5.27 43.53 -55.49
C PHE A 30 5.79 42.22 -54.86
N GLY A 31 6.95 41.70 -55.31
CA GLY A 31 7.61 40.56 -54.74
C GLY A 31 8.10 40.81 -53.28
N ILE A 32 8.70 41.99 -53.06
CA ILE A 32 9.13 42.40 -51.72
C ILE A 32 7.92 42.62 -50.80
N PHE A 33 6.88 43.28 -51.29
CA PHE A 33 5.63 43.48 -50.56
C PHE A 33 4.96 42.14 -50.19
N TYR A 34 4.87 41.22 -51.15
CA TYR A 34 4.33 39.89 -50.91
C TYR A 34 5.17 39.09 -49.92
N TRP A 35 6.50 39.18 -50.00
CA TRP A 35 7.41 38.56 -49.04
C TRP A 35 7.28 39.17 -47.64
N GLN A 36 7.17 40.50 -47.49
CA GLN A 36 6.90 41.14 -46.21
C GLN A 36 5.54 40.80 -45.63
N VAL A 37 4.48 40.71 -46.42
CA VAL A 37 3.13 40.33 -45.95
C VAL A 37 3.07 38.85 -45.58
N THR A 38 3.80 37.97 -46.26
CA THR A 38 3.86 36.55 -45.90
C THR A 38 4.82 36.29 -44.76
N ALA A 39 5.93 37.02 -44.61
CA ALA A 39 6.85 36.95 -43.48
C ALA A 39 6.26 37.54 -42.18
N ALA A 40 5.30 38.46 -42.27
CA ALA A 40 4.64 39.07 -41.12
C ALA A 40 3.56 38.20 -40.46
N LYS A 41 3.33 36.94 -40.92
CA LYS A 41 2.30 36.04 -40.38
C LYS A 41 2.82 34.82 -39.62
N ALA A 42 3.99 34.91 -39.03
CA ALA A 42 4.34 33.99 -37.92
C ALA A 42 4.28 34.78 -36.60
N GLU A 43 3.08 35.22 -36.23
CA GLU A 43 2.81 35.64 -34.87
C GLU A 43 2.87 34.35 -34.04
N VAL A 44 4.09 34.06 -33.53
CA VAL A 44 4.32 33.05 -32.51
C VAL A 44 3.56 33.57 -31.31
N VAL A 45 2.35 33.09 -31.10
CA VAL A 45 1.65 33.26 -29.82
C VAL A 45 2.54 32.61 -28.78
N GLU A 46 3.37 33.42 -28.12
CA GLU A 46 4.22 32.96 -27.03
C GLU A 46 3.33 32.53 -25.85
N THR A 47 2.85 31.30 -25.91
CA THR A 47 2.09 30.72 -24.81
C THR A 47 3.04 30.33 -23.70
N TRP A 48 2.99 31.10 -22.60
CA TRP A 48 3.74 30.82 -21.40
C TRP A 48 2.97 29.87 -20.49
N GLY A 49 3.61 28.77 -20.11
CA GLY A 49 3.14 27.86 -19.06
C GLY A 49 3.79 28.17 -17.74
N MET A 50 3.14 27.80 -16.66
CA MET A 50 3.64 27.87 -15.30
C MET A 50 3.95 26.48 -14.78
N ALA A 51 5.15 26.30 -14.23
CA ALA A 51 5.55 25.08 -13.58
C ALA A 51 4.82 24.90 -12.26
N ASP A 52 4.47 23.67 -11.96
CA ASP A 52 3.88 23.23 -10.71
C ASP A 52 4.45 21.84 -10.36
N ALA A 53 4.26 21.38 -9.12
CA ALA A 53 4.70 20.07 -8.68
C ALA A 53 3.69 19.46 -7.73
N LYS A 54 3.79 18.15 -7.54
CA LYS A 54 2.94 17.43 -6.61
C LYS A 54 3.25 17.87 -5.18
N GLU A 55 2.26 18.40 -4.52
CA GLU A 55 2.33 18.84 -3.13
C GLU A 55 1.29 18.09 -2.31
N ILE A 56 1.69 17.59 -1.15
CA ILE A 56 0.78 16.94 -0.20
C ILE A 56 0.95 17.53 1.20
N ASN A 57 -0.15 17.60 1.92
CA ASN A 57 -0.15 17.95 3.33
C ASN A 57 0.07 16.69 4.16
N ILE A 58 1.03 16.75 5.07
CA ILE A 58 1.34 15.68 6.02
C ILE A 58 0.61 15.97 7.31
N ASN A 59 -0.35 15.11 7.64
CA ASN A 59 -1.14 15.19 8.85
C ASN A 59 -0.70 14.09 9.83
N SER A 60 -0.96 14.31 11.12
CA SER A 60 -0.87 13.24 12.11
C SER A 60 -2.10 12.35 12.06
N LYS A 61 -1.93 11.05 12.30
CA LYS A 61 -3.04 10.11 12.52
C LYS A 61 -3.51 10.10 13.98
N VAL A 62 -2.71 10.63 14.90
CA VAL A 62 -3.03 10.73 16.31
C VAL A 62 -3.10 12.20 16.73
N ALA A 63 -4.04 12.53 17.59
CA ALA A 63 -4.12 13.85 18.22
C ALA A 63 -3.16 13.89 19.41
N GLY A 64 -2.47 15.01 19.58
CA GLY A 64 -1.55 15.21 20.69
C GLY A 64 -0.81 16.54 20.61
N ARG A 65 0.11 16.77 21.53
CA ARG A 65 0.97 17.93 21.53
C ARG A 65 2.24 17.67 20.70
N VAL A 66 2.61 18.59 19.85
CA VAL A 66 3.89 18.53 19.12
C VAL A 66 5.04 18.68 20.11
N VAL A 67 5.83 17.64 20.28
CA VAL A 67 7.02 17.65 21.15
C VAL A 67 8.18 18.29 20.44
N LYS A 68 8.40 17.87 19.17
CA LYS A 68 9.55 18.36 18.39
C LYS A 68 9.26 18.32 16.90
N LEU A 69 9.77 19.33 16.23
CA LEU A 69 9.82 19.44 14.76
C LEU A 69 11.31 19.35 14.35
N PHE A 70 11.64 18.40 13.46
CA PHE A 70 13.03 18.11 13.08
C PHE A 70 13.46 18.83 11.80
N VAL A 71 12.49 19.42 11.09
CA VAL A 71 12.72 20.08 9.80
C VAL A 71 11.99 21.41 9.73
N ASP A 72 12.57 22.38 9.03
CA ASP A 72 12.00 23.69 8.77
C ASP A 72 11.63 23.86 7.31
N GLU A 73 10.96 24.97 6.97
CA GLU A 73 10.61 25.34 5.59
C GLU A 73 11.85 25.46 4.71
N GLY A 74 11.77 24.99 3.49
CA GLY A 74 12.84 24.98 2.50
C GLY A 74 13.84 23.82 2.64
N VAL A 75 13.73 22.98 3.67
CA VAL A 75 14.63 21.84 3.90
C VAL A 75 14.24 20.67 3.01
N HIS A 76 15.24 20.03 2.41
CA HIS A 76 15.07 18.76 1.70
C HIS A 76 15.02 17.61 2.69
N VAL A 77 14.06 16.70 2.50
CA VAL A 77 13.89 15.48 3.31
C VAL A 77 13.92 14.23 2.43
N GLU A 78 14.42 13.14 2.99
CA GLU A 78 14.41 11.83 2.35
C GLU A 78 13.15 11.05 2.72
N LYS A 79 12.77 10.08 1.86
CA LYS A 79 11.68 9.15 2.18
C LYS A 79 11.99 8.37 3.44
N GLY A 80 11.06 8.37 4.41
CA GLY A 80 11.22 7.70 5.70
C GLY A 80 12.04 8.48 6.72
N GLN A 81 12.42 9.72 6.43
CA GLN A 81 13.06 10.60 7.42
C GLN A 81 12.04 11.05 8.46
N LEU A 82 12.42 11.00 9.74
CA LEU A 82 11.61 11.52 10.85
C LEU A 82 11.56 13.06 10.76
N ILE A 83 10.34 13.59 10.67
CA ILE A 83 10.10 15.03 10.50
C ILE A 83 9.44 15.70 11.70
N ALA A 84 8.64 14.95 12.46
CA ALA A 84 7.99 15.45 13.66
C ALA A 84 7.77 14.35 14.68
N LYS A 85 7.68 14.72 15.97
CA LYS A 85 7.31 13.85 17.07
C LYS A 85 6.19 14.47 17.87
N ILE A 86 5.16 13.67 18.12
CA ILE A 86 4.00 14.01 18.95
C ILE A 86 4.19 13.35 20.32
N ASP A 87 3.60 13.93 21.34
CA ASP A 87 3.57 13.42 22.69
C ASP A 87 2.96 12.03 22.76
N SER A 88 3.66 11.11 23.42
CA SER A 88 3.28 9.71 23.64
C SER A 88 2.88 9.41 25.10
N ASP A 89 2.70 10.42 25.93
CA ASP A 89 2.44 10.29 27.38
C ASP A 89 1.19 9.45 27.70
N THR A 90 0.26 9.36 26.77
CA THR A 90 -0.94 8.51 26.90
C THR A 90 -0.73 7.11 26.33
N GLN A 91 -0.02 6.97 25.23
CA GLN A 91 0.21 5.71 24.50
C GLN A 91 1.19 4.80 25.20
N GLU A 92 2.27 5.33 25.78
CA GLU A 92 3.28 4.55 26.48
C GLU A 92 2.72 3.81 27.73
N PRO A 93 1.94 4.45 28.61
CA PRO A 93 1.28 3.73 29.71
C PRO A 93 0.27 2.68 29.22
N GLN A 94 -0.47 2.95 28.13
CA GLN A 94 -1.37 1.97 27.52
C GLN A 94 -0.61 0.76 26.99
N GLN A 95 0.54 0.96 26.32
CA GLN A 95 1.42 -0.11 25.86
C GLN A 95 1.90 -0.97 27.03
N ARG A 96 2.42 -0.34 28.10
CA ARG A 96 2.86 -1.07 29.30
C ARG A 96 1.74 -1.89 29.94
N SER A 97 0.53 -1.33 30.01
CA SER A 97 -0.64 -2.04 30.53
C SER A 97 -1.03 -3.22 29.65
N ALA A 98 -1.08 -3.05 28.32
CA ALA A 98 -1.36 -4.13 27.37
C ALA A 98 -0.30 -5.24 27.43
N GLN A 99 0.98 -4.89 27.56
CA GLN A 99 2.09 -5.86 27.75
C GLN A 99 1.94 -6.64 29.06
N ALA A 100 1.60 -5.96 30.16
CA ALA A 100 1.40 -6.62 31.45
C ALA A 100 0.21 -7.59 31.42
N ASN A 101 -0.92 -7.18 30.79
CA ASN A 101 -2.09 -8.03 30.62
C ASN A 101 -1.77 -9.28 29.79
N LEU A 102 -1.04 -9.12 28.69
CA LEU A 102 -0.60 -10.22 27.85
C LEU A 102 0.34 -11.17 28.60
N ALA A 103 1.30 -10.64 29.36
CA ALA A 103 2.21 -11.44 30.17
C ALA A 103 1.45 -12.25 31.23
N ALA A 104 0.46 -11.67 31.89
CA ALA A 104 -0.40 -12.37 32.84
C ALA A 104 -1.20 -13.50 32.18
N GLN A 105 -1.74 -13.26 30.96
CA GLN A 105 -2.45 -14.28 30.22
C GLN A 105 -1.54 -15.42 29.74
N TYR A 106 -0.31 -15.13 29.33
CA TYR A 106 0.67 -16.20 29.02
C TYR A 106 1.02 -17.03 30.25
N ALA A 107 1.15 -16.42 31.43
CA ALA A 107 1.34 -17.17 32.68
C ALA A 107 0.16 -18.10 32.98
N GLN A 108 -1.09 -17.61 32.79
CA GLN A 108 -2.29 -18.40 32.90
C GLN A 108 -2.34 -19.55 31.89
N LEU A 109 -2.02 -19.30 30.64
CA LEU A 109 -1.92 -20.33 29.60
C LEU A 109 -0.91 -21.41 29.97
N GLN A 110 0.28 -21.02 30.45
CA GLN A 110 1.30 -21.98 30.92
C GLN A 110 0.78 -22.85 32.05
N GLN A 111 0.05 -22.29 33.02
CA GLN A 111 -0.57 -23.05 34.08
C GLN A 111 -1.57 -24.08 33.56
N VAL A 112 -2.43 -23.71 32.61
CA VAL A 112 -3.40 -24.61 31.96
C VAL A 112 -2.67 -25.73 31.22
N ILE A 113 -1.65 -25.42 30.44
CA ILE A 113 -0.85 -26.41 29.70
C ILE A 113 -0.22 -27.43 30.65
N ILE A 114 0.41 -26.96 31.75
CA ILE A 114 1.04 -27.83 32.72
C ILE A 114 0.02 -28.73 33.42
N SER A 115 -1.15 -28.18 33.83
CA SER A 115 -2.20 -28.97 34.47
C SER A 115 -2.81 -30.01 33.51
N SER A 116 -3.04 -29.65 32.26
CA SER A 116 -3.55 -30.56 31.22
C SER A 116 -2.58 -31.70 30.94
N ARG A 117 -1.28 -31.38 30.84
CA ARG A 117 -0.23 -32.39 30.65
C ARG A 117 -0.11 -33.38 31.84
N ASN A 118 -0.10 -32.86 33.07
CA ASN A 118 -0.03 -33.71 34.27
C ASN A 118 -1.23 -34.65 34.37
N LEU A 119 -2.43 -34.14 34.04
CA LEU A 119 -3.63 -34.97 34.00
C LEU A 119 -3.52 -36.04 32.91
N GLU A 120 -3.11 -35.70 31.71
CA GLU A 120 -2.92 -36.66 30.61
C GLU A 120 -1.91 -37.75 30.95
N GLU A 121 -0.78 -37.40 31.59
CA GLU A 121 0.21 -38.37 32.07
C GLU A 121 -0.37 -39.32 33.13
N THR A 122 -1.19 -38.79 34.05
CA THR A 122 -1.87 -39.60 35.10
C THR A 122 -2.89 -40.56 34.49
N LEU A 123 -3.71 -40.08 33.57
CA LEU A 123 -4.72 -40.91 32.87
C LEU A 123 -4.06 -42.00 32.01
N ASN A 124 -2.97 -41.69 31.32
CA ASN A 124 -2.21 -42.66 30.53
C ASN A 124 -1.51 -43.71 31.46
N ALA A 125 -1.05 -43.33 32.63
CA ALA A 125 -0.50 -44.24 33.61
C ALA A 125 -1.60 -45.23 34.15
N SER A 126 -2.81 -44.70 34.44
CA SER A 126 -3.95 -45.48 34.86
C SER A 126 -4.37 -46.47 33.78
N LEU A 127 -4.44 -46.05 32.52
CA LEU A 127 -4.78 -46.97 31.40
C LEU A 127 -3.73 -48.08 31.25
N ARG A 128 -2.43 -47.74 31.35
CA ARG A 128 -1.36 -48.78 31.31
C ARG A 128 -1.47 -49.76 32.45
N ALA A 129 -1.83 -49.33 33.67
CA ALA A 129 -2.05 -50.21 34.80
C ALA A 129 -3.25 -51.14 34.58
N ALA A 130 -4.38 -50.62 34.10
CA ALA A 130 -5.55 -51.40 33.78
C ALA A 130 -5.29 -52.44 32.67
N LEU A 131 -4.55 -52.09 31.62
CA LEU A 131 -4.12 -53.00 30.56
C LEU A 131 -3.22 -54.13 31.07
N ALA A 132 -2.31 -53.81 31.99
CA ALA A 132 -1.45 -54.82 32.63
C ALA A 132 -2.27 -55.80 33.51
N HIS A 133 -3.27 -55.29 34.24
CA HIS A 133 -4.19 -56.10 35.02
C HIS A 133 -5.06 -57.00 34.14
N GLU A 134 -5.60 -56.49 33.01
CA GLU A 134 -6.32 -57.28 32.02
C GLU A 134 -5.45 -58.41 31.44
N ALA A 135 -4.20 -58.15 31.06
CA ALA A 135 -3.26 -59.15 30.55
C ALA A 135 -2.95 -60.25 31.60
N GLN A 136 -2.83 -59.87 32.87
CA GLN A 136 -2.65 -60.82 33.98
C GLN A 136 -3.90 -61.71 34.16
N ALA A 137 -5.11 -61.10 34.16
CA ALA A 137 -6.38 -61.80 34.27
C ALA A 137 -6.63 -62.74 33.08
N GLN A 138 -6.25 -62.30 31.87
CA GLN A 138 -6.34 -63.15 30.65
C GLN A 138 -5.44 -64.38 30.78
N THR A 139 -4.21 -64.25 31.29
CA THR A 139 -3.28 -65.36 31.49
C THR A 139 -3.82 -66.36 32.51
N ALA A 140 -4.45 -65.89 33.61
CA ALA A 140 -5.08 -66.69 34.62
C ALA A 140 -6.30 -67.45 34.04
N LEU A 141 -7.11 -66.78 33.22
CA LEU A 141 -8.28 -67.37 32.53
C LEU A 141 -7.82 -68.47 31.56
N ASP A 142 -6.78 -68.25 30.76
CA ASP A 142 -6.23 -69.24 29.83
C ASP A 142 -5.73 -70.49 30.55
N LEU A 143 -5.09 -70.32 31.71
CA LEU A 143 -4.66 -71.44 32.53
C LEU A 143 -5.85 -72.21 33.12
N ALA A 144 -6.84 -71.52 33.71
CA ALA A 144 -8.04 -72.15 34.29
C ALA A 144 -8.86 -72.91 33.22
N ALA A 145 -8.94 -72.33 32.01
CA ALA A 145 -9.63 -72.93 30.87
C ALA A 145 -8.95 -74.24 30.43
N LYS A 146 -7.64 -74.29 30.33
CA LYS A 146 -6.84 -75.48 30.03
C LYS A 146 -6.99 -76.56 31.10
N ASP A 147 -6.96 -76.16 32.38
CA ASP A 147 -7.16 -77.09 33.48
C ASP A 147 -8.59 -77.65 33.47
N ALA A 148 -9.65 -76.84 33.36
CA ALA A 148 -11.02 -77.28 33.29
C ALA A 148 -11.24 -78.25 32.11
N ALA A 149 -10.65 -77.99 30.94
CA ALA A 149 -10.72 -78.89 29.78
C ALA A 149 -10.07 -80.24 30.06
N ARG A 150 -8.86 -80.22 30.65
CA ARG A 150 -8.12 -81.41 31.02
C ARG A 150 -8.90 -82.26 32.07
N TYR A 151 -9.44 -81.61 33.11
CA TYR A 151 -10.25 -82.37 34.14
C TYR A 151 -11.61 -82.82 33.61
N ARG A 152 -12.18 -82.16 32.61
CA ARG A 152 -13.36 -82.66 31.90
C ARG A 152 -13.06 -83.96 31.18
N GLU A 153 -11.93 -84.12 30.51
CA GLU A 153 -11.54 -85.38 29.83
C GLU A 153 -11.24 -86.47 30.84
N LEU A 154 -10.58 -86.14 31.98
CA LEU A 154 -10.34 -87.12 33.04
C LEU A 154 -11.65 -87.66 33.71
N LEU A 155 -12.64 -86.79 33.90
CA LEU A 155 -13.95 -87.15 34.40
C LEU A 155 -14.70 -88.09 33.39
N ALA A 156 -14.65 -87.76 32.09
CA ALA A 156 -15.21 -88.58 31.05
C ALA A 156 -14.59 -89.99 30.95
N ALA A 157 -13.27 -90.07 31.38
CA ALA A 157 -12.55 -91.35 31.48
C ALA A 157 -12.75 -92.04 32.86
N GLU A 158 -13.65 -91.53 33.72
CA GLU A 158 -13.90 -91.99 35.09
C GLU A 158 -12.65 -92.04 36.00
N ALA A 159 -11.61 -91.22 35.64
CA ALA A 159 -10.33 -91.26 36.34
C ALA A 159 -10.31 -90.35 37.58
N ILE A 160 -11.34 -89.53 37.79
CA ILE A 160 -11.42 -88.56 38.92
C ILE A 160 -12.83 -88.45 39.47
N PRO A 161 -13.03 -88.08 40.76
CA PRO A 161 -14.37 -87.80 41.32
C PRO A 161 -14.99 -86.56 40.71
N ALA A 162 -16.32 -86.52 40.57
CA ALA A 162 -17.07 -85.36 40.05
C ALA A 162 -16.75 -84.04 40.86
N GLN A 163 -16.66 -84.15 42.16
CA GLN A 163 -16.28 -83.01 43.04
C GLN A 163 -14.96 -82.32 42.65
N THR A 164 -14.02 -83.11 42.12
CA THR A 164 -12.72 -82.54 41.65
C THR A 164 -12.96 -81.72 40.37
N TYR A 165 -13.74 -82.17 39.42
CA TYR A 165 -14.12 -81.43 38.21
C TYR A 165 -14.89 -80.14 38.58
N ASP A 166 -15.89 -80.22 39.46
CA ASP A 166 -16.69 -79.07 39.91
C ASP A 166 -15.75 -77.94 40.52
N THR A 167 -14.68 -78.37 41.22
CA THR A 167 -13.71 -77.45 41.76
C THR A 167 -12.97 -76.64 40.65
N TYR A 168 -12.54 -77.30 39.54
CA TYR A 168 -11.89 -76.66 38.40
C TYR A 168 -12.86 -75.90 37.52
N GLN A 169 -14.09 -76.34 37.40
CA GLN A 169 -15.15 -75.57 36.73
C GLN A 169 -15.42 -74.23 37.49
N SER A 170 -15.51 -74.26 38.84
CA SER A 170 -15.70 -73.04 39.64
C SER A 170 -14.50 -72.13 39.57
N LYS A 171 -13.26 -72.64 39.42
CA LYS A 171 -12.05 -71.86 39.20
C LYS A 171 -12.11 -71.16 37.83
N LEU A 172 -12.59 -71.83 36.77
CA LEU A 172 -12.77 -71.25 35.44
C LEU A 172 -13.80 -70.12 35.50
N GLU A 173 -14.97 -70.36 36.12
CA GLU A 173 -16.03 -69.31 36.26
C GLU A 173 -15.53 -68.10 37.04
N ASN A 174 -14.75 -68.30 38.13
CA ASN A 174 -14.14 -67.21 38.85
C ASN A 174 -13.09 -66.46 38.00
N ALA A 175 -12.25 -67.16 37.24
CA ALA A 175 -11.29 -66.53 36.33
C ALA A 175 -11.97 -65.69 35.21
N GLN A 176 -13.10 -66.18 34.68
CA GLN A 176 -13.93 -65.45 33.73
C GLN A 176 -14.49 -64.15 34.33
N ALA A 177 -14.99 -64.22 35.57
CA ALA A 177 -15.50 -63.03 36.29
C ALA A 177 -14.40 -62.00 36.54
N VAL A 178 -13.20 -62.44 36.94
CA VAL A 178 -12.03 -61.57 37.16
C VAL A 178 -11.60 -60.89 35.87
N PHE A 179 -11.55 -61.65 34.77
CA PHE A 179 -11.20 -61.11 33.45
C PHE A 179 -12.23 -60.07 32.98
N ALA A 180 -13.52 -60.35 33.11
CA ALA A 180 -14.59 -59.42 32.78
C ALA A 180 -14.51 -58.13 33.61
N ALA A 181 -14.17 -58.22 34.88
CA ALA A 181 -13.94 -57.07 35.73
C ALA A 181 -12.72 -56.22 35.29
N ALA A 182 -11.62 -56.90 34.91
CA ALA A 182 -10.43 -56.19 34.38
C ALA A 182 -10.70 -55.49 33.03
N GLN A 183 -11.52 -56.10 32.13
CA GLN A 183 -11.95 -55.44 30.93
C GLN A 183 -12.78 -54.18 31.21
N ALA A 184 -13.70 -54.24 32.16
CA ALA A 184 -14.50 -53.09 32.57
C ALA A 184 -13.62 -51.96 33.15
N GLU A 185 -12.53 -52.31 33.83
CA GLU A 185 -11.54 -51.33 34.33
C GLU A 185 -10.80 -50.62 33.17
N VAL A 186 -10.39 -51.34 32.12
CA VAL A 186 -9.80 -50.80 30.90
C VAL A 186 -10.75 -49.88 30.21
N GLU A 187 -12.02 -50.29 30.04
CA GLU A 187 -13.07 -49.44 29.46
C GLU A 187 -13.25 -48.13 30.22
N SER A 188 -13.28 -48.20 31.55
CA SER A 188 -13.37 -47.04 32.43
C SER A 188 -12.17 -46.12 32.27
N ALA A 189 -10.94 -46.68 32.23
CA ALA A 189 -9.73 -45.90 32.04
C ALA A 189 -9.69 -45.19 30.65
N ARG A 190 -10.15 -45.85 29.58
CA ARG A 190 -10.32 -45.27 28.24
C ARG A 190 -11.35 -44.14 28.22
N ALA A 191 -12.49 -44.32 28.86
CA ALA A 191 -13.53 -43.30 28.96
C ALA A 191 -13.02 -42.05 29.72
N ASN A 192 -12.22 -42.23 30.76
CA ASN A 192 -11.58 -41.11 31.49
C ASN A 192 -10.54 -40.39 30.61
N LEU A 193 -9.82 -41.08 29.75
CA LEU A 193 -8.90 -40.46 28.79
C LEU A 193 -9.63 -39.56 27.78
N LEU A 194 -10.79 -40.00 27.27
CA LEU A 194 -11.61 -39.17 26.37
C LEU A 194 -12.15 -37.90 27.04
N LYS A 195 -12.44 -37.90 28.35
CA LYS A 195 -12.85 -36.70 29.09
C LYS A 195 -11.73 -35.64 29.15
N ASN A 196 -10.46 -36.00 28.87
CA ASN A 196 -9.37 -35.04 28.79
C ASN A 196 -9.52 -34.03 27.62
N ASP A 197 -10.43 -34.28 26.66
CA ASP A 197 -10.71 -33.35 25.58
C ASP A 197 -11.32 -32.03 26.06
N GLU A 198 -12.01 -32.02 27.22
CA GLU A 198 -12.45 -30.79 27.90
C GLU A 198 -11.25 -29.91 28.30
N ASN A 199 -10.17 -30.51 28.81
CA ASN A 199 -8.96 -29.75 29.17
C ASN A 199 -8.21 -29.21 27.96
N LYS A 200 -8.23 -29.94 26.85
CA LYS A 200 -7.69 -29.46 25.56
C LYS A 200 -8.51 -28.27 25.05
N ALA A 201 -9.84 -28.29 25.23
CA ALA A 201 -10.69 -27.15 24.88
C ALA A 201 -10.39 -25.92 25.76
N LEU A 202 -10.12 -26.10 27.05
CA LEU A 202 -9.69 -25.02 27.94
C LEU A 202 -8.33 -24.46 27.55
N GLU A 203 -7.38 -25.31 27.15
CA GLU A 203 -6.07 -24.87 26.65
C GLU A 203 -6.24 -24.05 25.35
N LEU A 204 -7.05 -24.51 24.42
CA LEU A 204 -7.37 -23.78 23.19
C LEU A 204 -7.99 -22.40 23.52
N ALA A 205 -8.99 -22.37 24.39
CA ALA A 205 -9.62 -21.11 24.81
C ALA A 205 -8.62 -20.13 25.43
N ALA A 206 -7.69 -20.62 26.28
CA ALA A 206 -6.64 -19.79 26.85
C ALA A 206 -5.63 -19.26 25.80
N ARG A 207 -5.34 -20.05 24.77
CA ARG A 207 -4.51 -19.61 23.64
C ARG A 207 -5.19 -18.52 22.82
N GLU A 208 -6.45 -18.70 22.49
CA GLU A 208 -7.24 -17.69 21.75
C GLU A 208 -7.36 -16.38 22.52
N GLN A 209 -7.51 -16.47 23.84
CA GLN A 209 -7.52 -15.29 24.71
C GLN A 209 -6.16 -14.56 24.70
N ALA A 210 -5.03 -15.29 24.73
CA ALA A 210 -3.71 -14.71 24.60
C ALA A 210 -3.50 -14.05 23.23
N ALA A 211 -3.99 -14.69 22.16
CA ALA A 211 -3.94 -14.11 20.79
C ALA A 211 -4.76 -12.82 20.68
N ALA A 212 -5.92 -12.75 21.31
CA ALA A 212 -6.75 -11.54 21.34
C ALA A 212 -6.03 -10.38 22.06
N LEU A 213 -5.37 -10.65 23.19
CA LEU A 213 -4.58 -9.64 23.92
C LEU A 213 -3.30 -9.24 23.17
N GLN A 214 -2.69 -10.15 22.40
CA GLN A 214 -1.60 -9.82 21.49
C GLN A 214 -2.07 -8.82 20.43
N GLY A 215 -3.22 -9.08 19.80
CA GLY A 215 -3.81 -8.14 18.85
C GLY A 215 -4.12 -6.76 19.44
N GLN A 216 -4.52 -6.72 20.71
CA GLN A 216 -4.71 -5.45 21.43
C GLN A 216 -3.39 -4.71 21.66
N LEU A 217 -2.32 -5.41 22.04
CA LEU A 217 -0.98 -4.83 22.18
C LEU A 217 -0.47 -4.30 20.84
N ASP A 218 -0.66 -5.05 19.74
CA ASP A 218 -0.25 -4.63 18.40
C ASP A 218 -0.98 -3.36 17.96
N ALA A 219 -2.27 -3.22 18.27
CA ALA A 219 -3.02 -2.00 18.00
C ALA A 219 -2.45 -0.78 18.75
N VAL A 220 -2.07 -0.95 20.02
CA VAL A 220 -1.43 0.11 20.81
C VAL A 220 -0.03 0.45 20.27
N ASN A 221 0.75 -0.56 19.84
CA ASN A 221 2.06 -0.35 19.23
C ASN A 221 1.97 0.45 17.92
N VAL A 222 0.95 0.18 17.09
CA VAL A 222 0.67 0.98 15.89
C VAL A 222 0.35 2.42 16.26
N MET A 223 -0.52 2.66 17.25
CA MET A 223 -0.85 4.01 17.72
C MET A 223 0.39 4.75 18.26
N LEU A 224 1.27 4.06 18.97
CA LEU A 224 2.52 4.62 19.46
C LEU A 224 3.46 4.95 18.29
N GLY A 225 3.58 4.08 17.30
CA GLY A 225 4.36 4.35 16.09
C GLY A 225 3.87 5.55 15.29
N GLU A 226 2.55 5.82 15.29
CA GLU A 226 1.96 6.98 14.62
C GLU A 226 2.22 8.33 15.34
N THR A 227 2.85 8.31 16.54
CA THR A 227 3.34 9.54 17.19
C THR A 227 4.63 10.07 16.55
N GLU A 228 5.33 9.25 15.80
CA GLU A 228 6.50 9.63 15.02
C GLU A 228 6.11 9.80 13.55
N ILE A 229 6.24 11.02 13.05
CA ILE A 229 5.81 11.37 11.69
C ILE A 229 6.99 11.33 10.74
N PHE A 230 6.86 10.54 9.69
CA PHE A 230 7.90 10.32 8.68
C PHE A 230 7.50 10.91 7.33
N ALA A 231 8.47 11.36 6.56
CA ALA A 231 8.26 11.82 5.18
C ALA A 231 7.87 10.64 4.27
N PRO A 232 6.73 10.71 3.55
CA PRO A 232 6.25 9.61 2.71
C PRO A 232 7.05 9.44 1.41
N PHE A 233 7.72 10.48 0.95
CA PHE A 233 8.62 10.50 -0.21
C PHE A 233 9.71 11.55 -0.01
N ALA A 234 10.75 11.52 -0.84
CA ALA A 234 11.81 12.51 -0.84
C ALA A 234 11.34 13.79 -1.51
N GLY A 235 11.50 14.94 -0.83
CA GLY A 235 10.99 16.21 -1.32
C GLY A 235 11.48 17.40 -0.51
N VAL A 236 10.88 18.57 -0.76
CA VAL A 236 11.16 19.81 -0.04
C VAL A 236 9.95 20.22 0.78
N VAL A 237 10.18 20.59 2.03
CA VAL A 237 9.15 21.17 2.91
C VAL A 237 8.82 22.57 2.41
N THR A 238 7.61 22.78 1.88
CA THR A 238 7.16 24.08 1.36
C THR A 238 6.56 24.94 2.43
N LYS A 239 5.89 24.32 3.42
CA LYS A 239 5.23 25.06 4.49
C LYS A 239 5.19 24.25 5.79
N LYS A 240 5.36 24.95 6.89
CA LYS A 240 5.19 24.46 8.26
C LYS A 240 3.93 25.08 8.85
N PHE A 241 2.97 24.25 9.26
CA PHE A 241 1.70 24.71 9.82
C PHE A 241 1.65 24.58 11.34
N ALA A 242 2.50 23.74 11.91
CA ALA A 242 2.54 23.48 13.35
C ALA A 242 3.81 24.03 13.99
N GLU A 243 3.71 24.38 15.26
CA GLU A 243 4.84 24.80 16.11
C GLU A 243 5.01 23.85 17.29
N GLU A 244 6.23 23.79 17.83
CA GLU A 244 6.52 22.98 19.04
C GLU A 244 5.64 23.47 20.20
N GLY A 245 5.07 22.52 20.94
CA GLY A 245 4.13 22.80 22.02
C GLY A 245 2.67 22.97 21.57
N MET A 246 2.39 23.07 20.27
CA MET A 246 1.03 23.20 19.73
C MET A 246 0.26 21.88 19.91
N LEU A 247 -1.02 21.98 20.28
CA LEU A 247 -1.94 20.83 20.28
C LEU A 247 -2.53 20.66 18.88
N ILE A 248 -2.37 19.49 18.30
CA ILE A 248 -2.86 19.20 16.95
C ILE A 248 -3.94 18.10 16.98
N SER A 249 -4.81 18.14 15.97
CA SER A 249 -5.77 17.10 15.66
C SER A 249 -5.41 16.42 14.34
N THR A 250 -6.07 15.32 14.03
CA THR A 250 -5.85 14.56 12.77
C THR A 250 -6.18 15.36 11.50
N SER A 251 -6.96 16.46 11.63
CA SER A 251 -7.36 17.30 10.50
C SER A 251 -6.41 18.46 10.22
N VAL A 252 -5.48 18.73 11.15
CA VAL A 252 -4.53 19.84 11.02
C VAL A 252 -3.24 19.31 10.40
N PRO A 253 -2.80 19.85 9.25
CA PRO A 253 -1.51 19.50 8.68
C PRO A 253 -0.36 20.01 9.55
N LEU A 254 0.74 19.25 9.60
CA LEU A 254 1.99 19.68 10.20
C LEU A 254 2.88 20.38 9.17
N TYR A 255 2.98 19.77 8.01
CA TYR A 255 3.82 20.20 6.91
C TYR A 255 3.11 20.07 5.57
N SER A 256 3.53 20.90 4.62
CA SER A 256 3.31 20.63 3.20
C SER A 256 4.62 20.17 2.59
N LEU A 257 4.61 19.04 1.90
CA LEU A 257 5.78 18.42 1.27
C LEU A 257 5.56 18.35 -0.23
N GLN A 258 6.52 18.88 -0.97
CA GLN A 258 6.54 18.92 -2.43
C GLN A 258 7.50 17.88 -2.97
N ASP A 259 7.04 17.09 -3.94
CA ASP A 259 7.86 16.12 -4.66
C ASP A 259 8.62 16.84 -5.78
N ILE A 260 9.94 16.92 -5.67
CA ILE A 260 10.80 17.56 -6.67
C ILE A 260 10.92 16.78 -7.98
N ASN A 261 10.56 15.51 -7.99
CA ASN A 261 10.63 14.65 -9.18
C ASN A 261 9.29 14.51 -9.91
N ASP A 262 8.17 14.90 -9.27
CA ASP A 262 6.83 14.84 -9.85
C ASP A 262 6.35 16.27 -10.17
N ASN A 263 6.94 16.86 -11.22
CA ASN A 263 6.65 18.21 -11.64
C ASN A 263 6.15 18.25 -13.09
N TRP A 264 5.40 19.30 -13.40
CA TRP A 264 4.82 19.55 -14.71
C TRP A 264 4.70 21.04 -14.99
N ILE A 265 4.36 21.37 -16.23
CA ILE A 265 4.08 22.73 -16.65
C ILE A 265 2.67 22.77 -17.26
N ASP A 266 1.85 23.67 -16.73
CA ASP A 266 0.50 23.90 -17.21
C ASP A 266 0.49 25.05 -18.21
N PHE A 267 0.12 24.75 -19.45
CA PHE A 267 -0.05 25.72 -20.52
C PHE A 267 -1.52 25.99 -20.76
N LYS A 268 -1.90 27.28 -20.84
CA LYS A 268 -3.22 27.69 -21.31
C LYS A 268 -3.12 27.95 -22.81
N VAL A 269 -3.72 27.05 -23.58
CA VAL A 269 -3.62 27.03 -25.04
C VAL A 269 -4.98 27.36 -25.66
N ASP A 270 -4.99 28.24 -26.63
CA ASP A 270 -6.17 28.58 -27.42
C ASP A 270 -6.70 27.36 -28.19
N GLU A 271 -8.01 27.32 -28.44
CA GLU A 271 -8.67 26.25 -29.21
C GLU A 271 -8.01 26.03 -30.57
N THR A 272 -7.62 27.09 -31.25
CA THR A 272 -7.01 27.03 -32.58
C THR A 272 -5.62 26.39 -32.57
N ALA A 273 -4.89 26.56 -31.47
CA ALA A 273 -3.56 25.99 -31.26
C ALA A 273 -3.59 24.55 -30.68
N LEU A 274 -4.73 24.12 -30.13
CA LEU A 274 -4.89 22.81 -29.49
C LEU A 274 -4.59 21.64 -30.42
N LYS A 275 -4.92 21.77 -31.72
CA LYS A 275 -4.64 20.76 -32.77
C LYS A 275 -3.16 20.39 -32.90
N ASN A 276 -2.29 21.24 -32.37
CA ASN A 276 -0.84 21.09 -32.41
C ASN A 276 -0.30 20.24 -31.25
N PHE A 277 -1.14 19.74 -30.34
CA PHE A 277 -0.74 18.93 -29.18
C PHE A 277 -1.35 17.56 -29.26
N SER A 278 -0.49 16.54 -29.15
CA SER A 278 -0.91 15.14 -29.07
C SER A 278 -0.50 14.52 -27.74
N LEU A 279 -1.36 13.69 -27.17
CA LEU A 279 -1.02 12.97 -25.95
C LEU A 279 0.19 12.10 -26.17
N GLY A 280 1.16 12.15 -25.25
CA GLY A 280 2.43 11.42 -25.34
C GLY A 280 3.48 12.10 -26.21
N GLU A 281 3.19 13.23 -26.83
CA GLU A 281 4.17 14.00 -27.63
C GLU A 281 5.26 14.60 -26.73
N SER A 282 6.52 14.48 -27.16
CA SER A 282 7.65 15.12 -26.48
C SER A 282 7.86 16.53 -27.02
N ILE A 283 7.89 17.50 -26.13
CA ILE A 283 7.99 18.92 -26.44
C ILE A 283 9.22 19.52 -25.78
N THR A 284 9.96 20.34 -26.50
CA THR A 284 11.05 21.15 -25.93
C THR A 284 10.51 22.44 -25.32
N LEU A 285 10.89 22.69 -24.09
CA LEU A 285 10.46 23.83 -23.32
C LEU A 285 11.67 24.71 -23.00
N GLU A 286 11.53 26.01 -23.07
CA GLU A 286 12.55 26.99 -22.73
C GLU A 286 12.10 27.85 -21.56
N GLY A 287 12.94 27.91 -20.55
CA GLY A 287 12.73 28.79 -19.39
C GLY A 287 12.77 30.27 -19.76
N ARG A 288 12.14 31.11 -18.95
CA ARG A 288 12.13 32.56 -19.15
C ARG A 288 13.52 33.20 -19.14
N ASP A 289 14.50 32.53 -18.55
CA ASP A 289 15.91 32.95 -18.53
C ASP A 289 16.61 32.79 -19.89
N GLY A 290 15.96 32.11 -20.86
CA GLY A 290 16.49 31.83 -22.21
C GLY A 290 17.63 30.81 -22.24
N SER A 291 18.10 30.34 -21.08
CA SER A 291 19.21 29.37 -20.94
C SER A 291 18.74 27.95 -20.63
N THR A 292 17.66 27.82 -19.87
CA THR A 292 17.13 26.53 -19.42
C THR A 292 16.27 25.92 -20.51
N LYS A 293 16.77 24.83 -21.12
CA LYS A 293 16.01 24.01 -22.07
C LYS A 293 15.75 22.63 -21.46
N ILE A 294 14.47 22.24 -21.43
CA ILE A 294 14.04 20.97 -20.87
C ILE A 294 13.12 20.24 -21.84
N PHE A 295 13.03 18.93 -21.69
CA PHE A 295 12.08 18.11 -22.43
C PHE A 295 10.90 17.77 -21.51
N GLY A 296 9.69 17.81 -22.06
CA GLY A 296 8.49 17.39 -21.38
C GLY A 296 7.61 16.57 -22.28
N THR A 297 6.76 15.75 -21.71
CA THR A 297 5.80 14.93 -22.42
C THR A 297 4.39 15.41 -22.13
N VAL A 298 3.55 15.57 -23.15
CA VAL A 298 2.14 15.92 -23.00
C VAL A 298 1.42 14.81 -22.24
N GLU A 299 1.11 15.05 -20.97
CA GLU A 299 0.44 14.09 -20.09
C GLU A 299 -1.08 14.10 -20.26
N SER A 300 -1.64 15.31 -20.31
CA SER A 300 -3.09 15.46 -20.45
C SER A 300 -3.47 16.76 -21.11
N ILE A 301 -4.61 16.71 -21.80
CA ILE A 301 -5.28 17.86 -22.39
C ILE A 301 -6.66 17.90 -21.76
N ARG A 302 -6.95 18.91 -20.93
CA ARG A 302 -8.27 19.05 -20.31
C ARG A 302 -9.27 19.54 -21.35
N ARG A 303 -10.30 18.74 -21.58
CA ARG A 303 -11.37 19.03 -22.53
C ARG A 303 -12.41 20.02 -21.99
N LYS A 304 -12.37 20.36 -20.69
CA LYS A 304 -13.23 21.36 -20.09
C LYS A 304 -12.48 22.69 -20.10
N ALA A 305 -13.03 23.66 -20.82
CA ALA A 305 -12.50 25.02 -20.84
C ALA A 305 -12.60 25.64 -19.45
N ASP A 306 -11.48 26.13 -18.94
CA ASP A 306 -11.49 27.07 -17.82
C ASP A 306 -11.69 28.46 -18.42
N PHE A 307 -12.75 29.16 -18.01
CA PHE A 307 -12.91 30.56 -18.34
C PHE A 307 -11.73 31.31 -17.75
N ALA A 308 -10.86 31.83 -18.60
CA ALA A 308 -9.85 32.77 -18.17
C ALA A 308 -10.59 34.03 -17.70
N THR A 309 -10.87 34.13 -16.41
CA THR A 309 -11.31 35.36 -15.78
C THR A 309 -10.13 36.35 -15.75
N GLN A 310 -9.73 36.82 -16.91
CA GLN A 310 -9.13 38.12 -17.00
C GLN A 310 -10.26 39.11 -17.16
N LYS A 311 -10.27 40.10 -16.26
CA LYS A 311 -11.15 41.25 -16.25
C LYS A 311 -11.54 41.62 -17.67
N ALA A 312 -12.82 41.54 -17.99
CA ALA A 312 -13.35 42.08 -19.23
C ALA A 312 -13.01 43.58 -19.30
N THR A 313 -11.92 43.90 -19.95
CA THR A 313 -11.66 45.24 -20.50
C THR A 313 -12.18 45.20 -21.91
N SER A 314 -13.46 45.03 -22.11
CA SER A 314 -14.00 45.18 -23.47
C SER A 314 -15.07 46.26 -23.52
N GLU A 315 -14.62 47.38 -24.00
CA GLU A 315 -15.43 48.27 -24.80
C GLU A 315 -15.38 47.92 -26.31
N ARG A 316 -14.79 46.77 -26.71
CA ARG A 316 -14.77 46.27 -28.10
C ARG A 316 -14.92 44.76 -28.09
N GLY A 317 -16.01 44.28 -28.65
CA GLY A 317 -16.51 42.92 -28.74
C GLY A 317 -15.55 41.88 -29.36
N ASP A 318 -14.45 41.58 -28.70
CA ASP A 318 -13.65 40.38 -28.97
C ASP A 318 -14.30 39.17 -28.27
N PRO A 319 -14.53 38.04 -29.00
CA PRO A 319 -15.09 36.85 -28.39
C PRO A 319 -14.19 36.34 -27.26
N ASP A 320 -14.81 35.93 -26.16
CA ASP A 320 -14.11 35.28 -25.04
C ASP A 320 -13.23 34.13 -25.58
N ILE A 321 -11.93 34.27 -25.44
CA ILE A 321 -10.97 33.24 -25.87
C ILE A 321 -11.08 32.07 -24.90
N ILE A 322 -11.60 30.96 -25.42
CA ILE A 322 -11.68 29.68 -24.69
C ILE A 322 -10.27 29.08 -24.63
N ALA A 323 -9.70 29.00 -23.46
CA ALA A 323 -8.38 28.39 -23.23
C ALA A 323 -8.50 26.98 -22.68
N PHE A 324 -7.76 26.06 -23.27
CA PHE A 324 -7.63 24.69 -22.83
C PHE A 324 -6.33 24.51 -22.04
N ASN A 325 -6.37 23.71 -20.96
CA ASN A 325 -5.19 23.45 -20.15
C ASN A 325 -4.47 22.21 -20.68
N VAL A 326 -3.22 22.39 -21.12
CA VAL A 326 -2.30 21.33 -21.57
C VAL A 326 -1.25 21.14 -20.49
N LYS A 327 -1.24 19.94 -19.88
CA LYS A 327 -0.28 19.57 -18.84
C LYS A 327 0.88 18.82 -19.48
N ILE A 328 2.10 19.35 -19.31
CA ILE A 328 3.33 18.76 -19.84
C ILE A 328 4.18 18.32 -18.66
N ARG A 329 4.36 17.01 -18.48
CA ARG A 329 5.19 16.42 -17.42
C ARG A 329 6.66 16.53 -17.79
N THR A 330 7.48 16.98 -16.83
CA THR A 330 8.92 17.20 -17.08
C THR A 330 9.81 16.28 -16.27
N ASN A 331 9.39 15.87 -15.06
CA ASN A 331 10.19 15.04 -14.12
C ASN A 331 11.63 15.54 -13.96
N ASN A 332 11.83 16.85 -13.98
CA ASN A 332 13.15 17.48 -13.88
C ASN A 332 13.27 18.23 -12.55
N PRO A 333 14.16 17.80 -11.63
CA PRO A 333 14.31 18.42 -10.31
C PRO A 333 14.74 19.90 -10.36
N GLY A 334 15.24 20.39 -11.49
CA GLY A 334 15.57 21.80 -11.71
C GLY A 334 14.36 22.70 -12.03
N VAL A 335 13.16 22.10 -12.22
CA VAL A 335 11.93 22.83 -12.48
C VAL A 335 11.20 23.07 -11.17
N TRP A 336 11.16 24.32 -10.74
CA TRP A 336 10.49 24.69 -9.50
C TRP A 336 9.11 25.30 -9.78
N PRO A 337 8.11 25.08 -8.93
CA PRO A 337 6.82 25.74 -9.04
C PRO A 337 6.94 27.25 -9.15
N GLY A 338 6.09 27.84 -10.01
CA GLY A 338 6.12 29.26 -10.32
C GLY A 338 7.10 29.67 -11.43
N MET A 339 8.04 28.80 -11.83
CA MET A 339 8.87 29.05 -13.02
C MET A 339 8.00 29.10 -14.27
N ARG A 340 8.37 29.96 -15.22
CA ARG A 340 7.65 30.11 -16.49
C ARG A 340 8.47 29.55 -17.64
N PHE A 341 7.80 28.78 -18.48
CA PHE A 341 8.38 28.16 -19.66
C PHE A 341 7.55 28.49 -20.91
N ARG A 342 8.22 28.57 -22.05
CA ARG A 342 7.58 28.64 -23.36
C ARG A 342 7.89 27.39 -24.18
N ILE A 343 7.03 27.13 -25.14
CA ILE A 343 7.22 26.01 -26.06
C ILE A 343 8.17 26.44 -27.17
N LEU A 344 9.24 25.67 -27.37
CA LEU A 344 10.08 25.78 -28.56
C LEU A 344 9.61 24.77 -29.61
N ARG A 345 9.20 25.28 -30.74
CA ARG A 345 8.86 24.46 -31.92
C ARG A 345 9.80 24.75 -33.06
#